data_94605356b34a716e9024196ac6810e6b
#
_entry.id   94605356b34a716e9024196ac6810e6b
#
_cell.length_a   1.000
_cell.length_b   1.000
_cell.length_c   1.000
_cell.angle_alpha   90.00
_cell.angle_beta   90.00
_cell.angle_gamma   90.00
#
_symmetry.space_group_name_H-M   'P 1'
#
loop_
_entity.id
_entity.type
_entity.pdbx_description
1 polymer ?
#
loop_
_entity_poly.entity_id
_entity_poly.type
_entity_poly.pdbx_seq_one_letter_code
_entity_poly.pdbx_strand_id
1 'polypeptide(L)'
;MINKLLFFKIFLMLILTSCSEYRKILKSTGYQKKLDAAMEYYEEEKYFKASTLFKDIKPLVKGSEESEIVDFYFAYSLYNLEQYETSAKYFKSFIELFSRSERVIEAEYLYAYSLYKTSPNSNLDQSTTVEAINAIQNFINKYPYNDFSKEANEIIDELQVKLETKNFENAQQYFKTRNYKSALIALENFKKDFPDSKFNDQGMFLKILSQYNIASNSFQNLQEDRFRDLIDLYLDFVDEYPSSTYRIEAEKMYLESLNILSNFATQKK
;
A
#
# COMPACT_ATOMS: atom_id res chain seq x y z
N MET A 1 17.39 20.39 -48.63
CA MET A 1 18.24 20.31 -47.41
C MET A 1 18.25 21.61 -46.60
N ILE A 2 18.22 22.74 -47.19
CA ILE A 2 18.31 24.09 -46.56
C ILE A 2 17.14 24.33 -45.55
N ASN A 3 15.92 23.92 -45.90
CA ASN A 3 14.73 24.14 -45.03
C ASN A 3 14.77 23.38 -43.69
N LYS A 4 15.35 22.17 -43.62
CA LYS A 4 15.43 21.41 -42.38
C LYS A 4 16.45 22.06 -41.40
N LEU A 5 17.53 22.59 -41.91
CA LEU A 5 18.54 23.26 -41.07
C LEU A 5 18.04 24.62 -40.56
N LEU A 6 17.24 25.33 -41.34
CA LEU A 6 16.55 26.56 -40.94
C LEU A 6 15.52 26.30 -39.86
N PHE A 7 14.68 25.27 -40.02
CA PHE A 7 13.72 24.84 -39.01
C PHE A 7 14.40 24.42 -37.70
N PHE A 8 15.50 23.70 -37.78
CA PHE A 8 16.27 23.29 -36.60
C PHE A 8 16.91 24.50 -35.87
N LYS A 9 17.40 25.48 -36.60
CA LYS A 9 17.93 26.73 -36.01
C LYS A 9 16.86 27.58 -35.34
N ILE A 10 15.67 27.70 -35.96
CA ILE A 10 14.50 28.41 -35.38
C ILE A 10 13.99 27.69 -34.14
N PHE A 11 13.91 26.37 -34.16
CA PHE A 11 13.53 25.56 -33.02
C PHE A 11 14.53 25.68 -31.85
N LEU A 12 15.82 25.66 -32.14
CA LEU A 12 16.88 25.85 -31.15
C LEU A 12 16.87 27.27 -30.54
N MET A 13 16.51 28.30 -31.33
CA MET A 13 16.40 29.69 -30.88
C MET A 13 15.21 29.89 -29.94
N LEU A 14 14.07 29.20 -30.16
CA LEU A 14 12.88 29.23 -29.30
C LEU A 14 13.15 28.59 -27.92
N ILE A 15 13.98 27.57 -27.86
CA ILE A 15 14.35 26.94 -26.58
C ILE A 15 15.21 27.85 -25.71
N LEU A 16 16.10 28.64 -26.33
CA LEU A 16 17.01 29.56 -25.63
C LEU A 16 16.30 30.78 -25.02
N THR A 17 15.20 31.26 -25.63
CA THR A 17 14.43 32.41 -25.12
C THR A 17 13.60 32.05 -23.88
N SER A 18 13.01 30.87 -23.82
CA SER A 18 12.20 30.41 -22.68
C SER A 18 13.01 30.29 -21.36
N CYS A 19 14.29 29.89 -21.46
CA CYS A 19 15.17 29.81 -20.29
C CYS A 19 15.56 31.17 -19.72
N SER A 20 15.62 32.21 -20.55
CA SER A 20 15.97 33.57 -20.17
C SER A 20 14.89 34.26 -19.35
N GLU A 21 13.62 34.05 -19.74
CA GLU A 21 12.48 34.67 -19.07
C GLU A 21 12.22 34.08 -17.67
N TYR A 22 12.21 32.76 -17.52
CA TYR A 22 12.12 32.09 -16.22
C TYR A 22 13.18 32.60 -15.23
N ARG A 23 14.42 32.74 -15.66
CA ARG A 23 15.51 33.27 -14.81
C ARG A 23 15.28 34.72 -14.35
N LYS A 24 14.66 35.56 -15.19
CA LYS A 24 14.29 36.94 -14.84
C LYS A 24 13.19 36.95 -13.78
N ILE A 25 12.18 36.08 -13.93
CA ILE A 25 11.08 35.92 -12.96
C ILE A 25 11.62 35.44 -11.62
N LEU A 26 12.45 34.40 -11.63
CA LEU A 26 13.04 33.84 -10.41
C LEU A 26 13.85 34.88 -9.62
N LYS A 27 14.55 35.79 -10.29
CA LYS A 27 15.31 36.87 -9.66
C LYS A 27 14.49 38.11 -9.28
N SER A 28 13.23 38.20 -9.68
CA SER A 28 12.38 39.36 -9.35
C SER A 28 12.08 39.38 -7.84
N THR A 29 11.93 40.56 -7.28
CA THR A 29 11.62 40.76 -5.85
C THR A 29 10.12 40.78 -5.55
N GLY A 30 9.27 40.98 -6.57
CA GLY A 30 7.82 41.06 -6.42
C GLY A 30 7.17 39.67 -6.37
N TYR A 31 6.49 39.33 -5.25
CA TYR A 31 5.83 38.02 -5.13
C TYR A 31 4.66 37.86 -6.12
N GLN A 32 3.88 38.91 -6.41
CA GLN A 32 2.74 38.83 -7.33
C GLN A 32 3.17 38.33 -8.72
N LYS A 33 4.21 38.94 -9.31
CA LYS A 33 4.73 38.51 -10.60
C LYS A 33 5.20 37.05 -10.62
N LYS A 34 5.77 36.60 -9.49
CA LYS A 34 6.17 35.18 -9.36
C LYS A 34 4.95 34.27 -9.21
N LEU A 35 3.90 34.71 -8.51
CA LEU A 35 2.65 33.97 -8.35
C LEU A 35 1.95 33.79 -9.70
N ASP A 36 1.77 34.87 -10.46
CA ASP A 36 1.16 34.82 -11.79
C ASP A 36 1.90 33.85 -12.71
N ALA A 37 3.24 33.95 -12.73
CA ALA A 37 4.05 33.04 -13.53
C ALA A 37 4.06 31.59 -13.01
N ALA A 38 3.96 31.37 -11.69
CA ALA A 38 3.86 30.03 -11.12
C ALA A 38 2.56 29.36 -11.53
N MET A 39 1.45 30.11 -11.53
CA MET A 39 0.14 29.61 -12.00
C MET A 39 0.17 29.31 -13.50
N GLU A 40 0.73 30.20 -14.34
CA GLU A 40 0.92 29.98 -15.78
C GLU A 40 1.74 28.71 -16.04
N TYR A 41 2.88 28.53 -15.37
CA TYR A 41 3.68 27.31 -15.51
C TYR A 41 2.97 26.07 -15.00
N TYR A 42 2.10 26.19 -14.00
CA TYR A 42 1.29 25.08 -13.52
C TYR A 42 0.27 24.64 -14.58
N GLU A 43 -0.45 25.60 -15.18
CA GLU A 43 -1.43 25.36 -16.25
C GLU A 43 -0.77 24.78 -17.53
N GLU A 44 0.49 25.17 -17.79
CA GLU A 44 1.29 24.61 -18.88
C GLU A 44 1.95 23.25 -18.53
N GLU A 45 1.59 22.63 -17.40
CA GLU A 45 2.15 21.36 -16.88
C GLU A 45 3.67 21.39 -16.64
N LYS A 46 4.26 22.59 -16.55
CA LYS A 46 5.68 22.81 -16.24
C LYS A 46 5.91 22.80 -14.73
N TYR A 47 5.46 21.73 -14.06
CA TYR A 47 5.36 21.60 -12.61
C TYR A 47 6.66 21.86 -11.85
N PHE A 48 7.82 21.54 -12.44
CA PHE A 48 9.11 21.85 -11.83
C PHE A 48 9.34 23.37 -11.69
N LYS A 49 9.00 24.15 -12.73
CA LYS A 49 9.13 25.60 -12.68
C LYS A 49 8.11 26.20 -11.73
N ALA A 50 6.86 25.72 -11.78
CA ALA A 50 5.79 26.14 -10.90
C ALA A 50 6.15 25.91 -9.44
N SER A 51 6.54 24.67 -9.06
CA SER A 51 6.91 24.32 -7.69
C SER A 51 8.08 25.14 -7.16
N THR A 52 9.07 25.44 -8.01
CA THR A 52 10.21 26.27 -7.62
C THR A 52 9.76 27.70 -7.28
N LEU A 53 8.87 28.30 -8.08
CA LEU A 53 8.33 29.63 -7.83
C LEU A 53 7.41 29.64 -6.59
N PHE A 54 6.49 28.69 -6.47
CA PHE A 54 5.64 28.57 -5.28
C PHE A 54 6.48 28.44 -4.01
N LYS A 55 7.52 27.61 -4.03
CA LYS A 55 8.44 27.47 -2.89
C LYS A 55 9.10 28.80 -2.50
N ASP A 56 9.49 29.60 -3.50
CA ASP A 56 10.16 30.87 -3.27
C ASP A 56 9.23 31.96 -2.71
N ILE A 57 7.94 31.96 -3.12
CA ILE A 57 6.96 32.93 -2.65
C ILE A 57 6.25 32.54 -1.35
N LYS A 58 6.17 31.25 -1.02
CA LYS A 58 5.49 30.71 0.15
C LYS A 58 5.81 31.49 1.46
N PRO A 59 7.10 31.76 1.81
CA PRO A 59 7.40 32.54 3.01
C PRO A 59 6.94 34.01 2.93
N LEU A 60 6.79 34.57 1.73
CA LEU A 60 6.43 35.98 1.51
C LEU A 60 4.92 36.23 1.68
N VAL A 61 4.09 35.22 1.41
CA VAL A 61 2.63 35.29 1.46
C VAL A 61 2.03 34.66 2.72
N LYS A 62 2.87 34.26 3.67
CA LYS A 62 2.41 33.60 4.89
C LYS A 62 1.41 34.46 5.66
N GLY A 63 0.17 33.97 5.82
CA GLY A 63 -0.90 34.67 6.53
C GLY A 63 -1.69 35.68 5.69
N SER A 64 -1.40 35.78 4.38
CA SER A 64 -2.23 36.52 3.43
C SER A 64 -3.27 35.59 2.77
N GLU A 65 -4.18 36.17 1.99
CA GLU A 65 -5.18 35.42 1.23
C GLU A 65 -4.57 34.50 0.17
N GLU A 66 -3.42 34.91 -0.40
CA GLU A 66 -2.70 34.13 -1.41
C GLU A 66 -2.01 32.89 -0.83
N SER A 67 -1.82 32.84 0.49
CA SER A 67 -1.16 31.71 1.17
C SER A 67 -1.85 30.38 0.88
N GLU A 68 -3.18 30.36 0.84
CA GLU A 68 -3.98 29.16 0.52
C GLU A 68 -3.68 28.64 -0.90
N ILE A 69 -3.74 29.53 -1.88
CA ILE A 69 -3.48 29.17 -3.28
C ILE A 69 -2.05 28.65 -3.46
N VAL A 70 -1.08 29.34 -2.89
CA VAL A 70 0.34 28.99 -2.98
C VAL A 70 0.61 27.62 -2.34
N ASP A 71 0.06 27.38 -1.14
CA ASP A 71 0.28 26.12 -0.42
C ASP A 71 -0.36 24.94 -1.15
N PHE A 72 -1.57 25.11 -1.69
CA PHE A 72 -2.26 24.07 -2.46
C PHE A 72 -1.52 23.72 -3.75
N TYR A 73 -1.25 24.71 -4.61
CA TYR A 73 -0.61 24.46 -5.90
C TYR A 73 0.87 24.07 -5.79
N PHE A 74 1.53 24.44 -4.69
CA PHE A 74 2.85 23.90 -4.39
C PHE A 74 2.80 22.39 -4.12
N ALA A 75 1.90 21.96 -3.24
CA ALA A 75 1.71 20.54 -2.95
C ALA A 75 1.28 19.77 -4.19
N TYR A 76 0.39 20.35 -4.99
CA TYR A 76 -0.10 19.72 -6.23
C TYR A 76 0.98 19.65 -7.31
N SER A 77 1.83 20.66 -7.44
CA SER A 77 2.99 20.62 -8.34
C SER A 77 3.94 19.48 -7.98
N LEU A 78 4.18 19.25 -6.69
CA LEU A 78 4.98 18.13 -6.20
C LEU A 78 4.33 16.77 -6.49
N TYR A 79 3.01 16.68 -6.36
CA TYR A 79 2.24 15.50 -6.74
C TYR A 79 2.40 15.16 -8.22
N ASN A 80 2.24 16.14 -9.10
CA ASN A 80 2.41 15.96 -10.55
C ASN A 80 3.87 15.66 -10.96
N LEU A 81 4.83 16.01 -10.11
CA LEU A 81 6.25 15.62 -10.26
C LEU A 81 6.53 14.22 -9.67
N GLU A 82 5.52 13.47 -9.24
CA GLU A 82 5.62 12.17 -8.59
C GLU A 82 6.46 12.19 -7.28
N GLN A 83 6.65 13.38 -6.69
CA GLN A 83 7.31 13.54 -5.40
C GLN A 83 6.33 13.29 -4.25
N TYR A 84 5.67 12.13 -4.28
CA TYR A 84 4.52 11.80 -3.45
C TYR A 84 4.77 11.93 -1.94
N GLU A 85 5.92 11.49 -1.44
CA GLU A 85 6.24 11.62 -0.01
C GLU A 85 6.26 13.09 0.45
N THR A 86 6.85 13.96 -0.37
CA THR A 86 6.90 15.38 -0.08
C THR A 86 5.53 16.04 -0.27
N SER A 87 4.82 15.68 -1.34
CA SER A 87 3.47 16.14 -1.63
C SER A 87 2.51 15.82 -0.48
N ALA A 88 2.53 14.58 0.04
CA ALA A 88 1.71 14.20 1.19
C ALA A 88 1.94 15.10 2.40
N LYS A 89 3.20 15.42 2.74
CA LYS A 89 3.53 16.34 3.85
C LYS A 89 2.93 17.73 3.65
N TYR A 90 2.97 18.25 2.43
CA TYR A 90 2.43 19.59 2.13
C TYR A 90 0.90 19.59 2.05
N PHE A 91 0.26 18.56 1.51
CA PHE A 91 -1.21 18.44 1.56
C PHE A 91 -1.71 18.30 3.01
N LYS A 92 -1.03 17.51 3.85
CA LYS A 92 -1.36 17.42 5.27
C LYS A 92 -1.30 18.78 5.95
N SER A 93 -0.22 19.53 5.72
CA SER A 93 -0.08 20.90 6.24
C SER A 93 -1.18 21.84 5.73
N PHE A 94 -1.56 21.73 4.45
CA PHE A 94 -2.64 22.50 3.87
C PHE A 94 -3.98 22.21 4.55
N ILE A 95 -4.32 20.93 4.75
CA ILE A 95 -5.56 20.50 5.42
C ILE A 95 -5.64 21.07 6.85
N GLU A 96 -4.51 21.06 7.57
CA GLU A 96 -4.44 21.58 8.94
C GLU A 96 -4.59 23.12 9.00
N LEU A 97 -4.00 23.85 8.05
CA LEU A 97 -4.00 25.31 8.03
C LEU A 97 -5.28 25.88 7.42
N PHE A 98 -5.83 25.23 6.39
CA PHE A 98 -6.95 25.73 5.59
C PHE A 98 -8.15 24.78 5.62
N SER A 99 -8.53 24.32 6.81
CA SER A 99 -9.60 23.31 7.01
C SER A 99 -10.99 23.75 6.51
N ARG A 100 -11.19 25.04 6.19
CA ARG A 100 -12.43 25.59 5.63
C ARG A 100 -12.33 25.91 4.14
N SER A 101 -11.21 25.63 3.51
CA SER A 101 -11.01 25.84 2.09
C SER A 101 -11.96 24.98 1.25
N GLU A 102 -12.43 25.49 0.14
CA GLU A 102 -13.16 24.72 -0.87
C GLU A 102 -12.29 23.59 -1.47
N ARG A 103 -10.95 23.75 -1.41
CA ARG A 103 -9.97 22.76 -1.90
C ARG A 103 -9.64 21.67 -0.89
N VAL A 104 -10.20 21.74 0.33
CA VAL A 104 -9.83 20.80 1.39
C VAL A 104 -10.18 19.34 1.05
N ILE A 105 -11.31 19.13 0.37
CA ILE A 105 -11.75 17.78 -0.04
C ILE A 105 -10.74 17.16 -1.02
N GLU A 106 -10.37 17.92 -2.04
CA GLU A 106 -9.36 17.49 -3.01
C GLU A 106 -7.99 17.29 -2.35
N ALA A 107 -7.59 18.18 -1.45
CA ALA A 107 -6.34 18.05 -0.70
C ALA A 107 -6.30 16.81 0.19
N GLU A 108 -7.41 16.46 0.86
CA GLU A 108 -7.52 15.24 1.67
C GLU A 108 -7.40 13.98 0.81
N TYR A 109 -8.03 13.98 -0.36
CA TYR A 109 -7.88 12.88 -1.32
C TYR A 109 -6.44 12.77 -1.83
N LEU A 110 -5.84 13.88 -2.29
CA LEU A 110 -4.47 13.89 -2.82
C LEU A 110 -3.41 13.55 -1.75
N TYR A 111 -3.66 13.90 -0.49
CA TYR A 111 -2.86 13.44 0.65
C TYR A 111 -2.88 11.92 0.76
N ALA A 112 -4.09 11.34 0.81
CA ALA A 112 -4.27 9.90 0.95
C ALA A 112 -3.72 9.15 -0.28
N TYR A 113 -3.95 9.66 -1.48
CA TYR A 113 -3.43 9.10 -2.72
C TYR A 113 -1.89 9.17 -2.79
N SER A 114 -1.31 10.27 -2.33
CA SER A 114 0.16 10.39 -2.25
C SER A 114 0.78 9.34 -1.31
N LEU A 115 0.15 9.06 -0.18
CA LEU A 115 0.56 7.98 0.72
C LEU A 115 0.43 6.61 0.06
N TYR A 116 -0.68 6.36 -0.66
CA TYR A 116 -0.86 5.13 -1.45
C TYR A 116 0.29 4.93 -2.44
N LYS A 117 0.66 5.97 -3.21
CA LYS A 117 1.76 5.93 -4.18
C LYS A 117 3.14 5.68 -3.54
N THR A 118 3.29 5.99 -2.26
CA THR A 118 4.53 5.72 -1.50
C THR A 118 4.51 4.37 -0.77
N SER A 119 3.38 3.67 -0.76
CA SER A 119 3.26 2.34 -0.17
C SER A 119 4.20 1.35 -0.85
N PRO A 120 5.15 0.73 -0.12
CA PRO A 120 6.15 -0.16 -0.71
C PRO A 120 5.58 -1.53 -1.08
N ASN A 121 6.41 -2.38 -1.70
CA ASN A 121 6.06 -3.77 -1.93
C ASN A 121 5.84 -4.54 -0.61
N SER A 122 5.04 -5.61 -0.62
CA SER A 122 4.66 -6.40 0.57
C SER A 122 5.84 -6.91 1.39
N ASN A 123 6.98 -7.21 0.77
CA ASN A 123 8.18 -7.71 1.45
C ASN A 123 8.93 -6.67 2.30
N LEU A 124 8.62 -5.37 2.15
CA LEU A 124 9.23 -4.27 2.90
C LEU A 124 8.38 -3.89 4.12
N ASP A 125 8.82 -2.88 4.88
CA ASP A 125 8.04 -2.32 5.99
C ASP A 125 6.73 -1.71 5.48
N GLN A 126 5.63 -2.01 6.16
CA GLN A 126 4.27 -1.62 5.73
C GLN A 126 3.69 -0.44 6.53
N SER A 127 4.50 0.30 7.28
CA SER A 127 4.03 1.45 8.08
C SER A 127 3.34 2.49 7.21
N THR A 128 3.90 2.82 6.04
CA THR A 128 3.30 3.75 5.08
C THR A 128 2.00 3.20 4.48
N THR A 129 1.92 1.89 4.25
CA THR A 129 0.69 1.23 3.77
C THR A 129 -0.45 1.37 4.78
N VAL A 130 -0.15 1.16 6.06
CA VAL A 130 -1.13 1.36 7.16
C VAL A 130 -1.56 2.82 7.25
N GLU A 131 -0.63 3.77 7.12
CA GLU A 131 -0.95 5.20 7.11
C GLU A 131 -1.85 5.57 5.91
N ALA A 132 -1.57 5.02 4.72
CA ALA A 132 -2.37 5.21 3.52
C ALA A 132 -3.79 4.66 3.70
N ILE A 133 -3.95 3.44 4.24
CA ILE A 133 -5.27 2.85 4.52
C ILE A 133 -6.07 3.75 5.46
N ASN A 134 -5.45 4.21 6.55
CA ASN A 134 -6.12 5.09 7.51
C ASN A 134 -6.54 6.42 6.88
N ALA A 135 -5.69 7.03 6.05
CA ALA A 135 -6.00 8.27 5.37
C ALA A 135 -7.15 8.10 4.37
N ILE A 136 -7.13 7.04 3.57
CA ILE A 136 -8.20 6.72 2.59
C ILE A 136 -9.50 6.38 3.31
N GLN A 137 -9.47 5.58 4.37
CA GLN A 137 -10.67 5.24 5.14
C GLN A 137 -11.31 6.49 5.77
N ASN A 138 -10.50 7.40 6.31
CA ASN A 138 -10.97 8.67 6.84
C ASN A 138 -11.62 9.52 5.75
N PHE A 139 -11.03 9.57 4.54
CA PHE A 139 -11.59 10.27 3.40
C PHE A 139 -12.95 9.70 3.00
N ILE A 140 -13.07 8.37 2.83
CA ILE A 140 -14.32 7.70 2.45
C ILE A 140 -15.41 7.93 3.52
N ASN A 141 -15.06 7.82 4.80
CA ASN A 141 -16.00 8.02 5.90
C ASN A 141 -16.52 9.46 5.96
N LYS A 142 -15.67 10.44 5.63
CA LYS A 142 -16.00 11.87 5.66
C LYS A 142 -16.77 12.31 4.42
N TYR A 143 -16.48 11.72 3.26
CA TYR A 143 -17.01 12.10 1.95
C TYR A 143 -17.53 10.89 1.13
N PRO A 144 -18.51 10.14 1.64
CA PRO A 144 -18.93 8.86 1.03
C PRO A 144 -19.51 8.98 -0.38
N TYR A 145 -19.98 10.17 -0.78
CA TYR A 145 -20.61 10.44 -2.07
C TYR A 145 -19.79 11.36 -2.97
N ASN A 146 -18.51 11.56 -2.67
CA ASN A 146 -17.62 12.35 -3.51
C ASN A 146 -17.15 11.54 -4.72
N ASP A 147 -16.82 12.22 -5.83
CA ASP A 147 -16.37 11.59 -7.07
C ASP A 147 -15.10 10.74 -6.88
N PHE A 148 -14.20 11.14 -5.96
CA PHE A 148 -13.00 10.37 -5.63
C PHE A 148 -13.27 9.11 -4.79
N SER A 149 -14.47 8.97 -4.20
CA SER A 149 -14.73 7.88 -3.23
C SER A 149 -14.75 6.50 -3.89
N LYS A 150 -15.09 6.41 -5.17
CA LYS A 150 -15.04 5.14 -5.91
C LYS A 150 -13.59 4.65 -6.04
N GLU A 151 -12.71 5.51 -6.54
CA GLU A 151 -11.28 5.18 -6.68
C GLU A 151 -10.63 4.91 -5.32
N ALA A 152 -11.01 5.67 -4.28
CA ALA A 152 -10.53 5.47 -2.93
C ALA A 152 -10.87 4.07 -2.37
N ASN A 153 -12.07 3.53 -2.67
CA ASN A 153 -12.43 2.16 -2.28
C ASN A 153 -11.58 1.11 -3.03
N GLU A 154 -11.33 1.29 -4.32
CA GLU A 154 -10.46 0.38 -5.09
C GLU A 154 -9.03 0.36 -4.52
N ILE A 155 -8.52 1.52 -4.12
CA ILE A 155 -7.18 1.65 -3.51
C ILE A 155 -7.11 0.95 -2.14
N ILE A 156 -8.15 1.05 -1.30
CA ILE A 156 -8.13 0.41 0.01
C ILE A 156 -8.08 -1.10 -0.11
N ASP A 157 -8.82 -1.68 -1.06
CA ASP A 157 -8.79 -3.10 -1.35
C ASP A 157 -7.38 -3.56 -1.78
N GLU A 158 -6.71 -2.79 -2.65
CA GLU A 158 -5.33 -3.08 -3.09
C GLU A 158 -4.35 -3.04 -1.91
N LEU A 159 -4.43 -2.02 -1.05
CA LEU A 159 -3.57 -1.88 0.12
C LEU A 159 -3.80 -2.99 1.16
N GLN A 160 -5.06 -3.40 1.35
CA GLN A 160 -5.40 -4.51 2.24
C GLN A 160 -4.79 -5.83 1.75
N VAL A 161 -4.93 -6.14 0.45
CA VAL A 161 -4.28 -7.32 -0.15
C VAL A 161 -2.76 -7.30 0.06
N LYS A 162 -2.14 -6.12 0.02
CA LYS A 162 -0.70 -5.97 0.30
C LYS A 162 -0.34 -6.33 1.74
N LEU A 163 -1.14 -5.89 2.73
CA LEU A 163 -0.96 -6.26 4.13
C LEU A 163 -1.22 -7.75 4.38
N GLU A 164 -2.29 -8.31 3.80
CA GLU A 164 -2.58 -9.75 3.88
C GLU A 164 -1.41 -10.57 3.34
N THR A 165 -0.91 -10.21 2.14
CA THR A 165 0.24 -10.89 1.53
C THR A 165 1.44 -10.88 2.46
N LYS A 166 1.78 -9.73 3.05
CA LYS A 166 2.89 -9.60 4.01
C LYS A 166 2.72 -10.52 5.22
N ASN A 167 1.53 -10.50 5.82
CA ASN A 167 1.26 -11.28 7.03
C ASN A 167 1.25 -12.78 6.73
N PHE A 168 0.68 -13.18 5.59
CA PHE A 168 0.70 -14.58 5.15
C PHE A 168 2.12 -15.07 4.86
N GLU A 169 2.93 -14.31 4.13
CA GLU A 169 4.32 -14.64 3.84
C GLU A 169 5.15 -14.80 5.12
N ASN A 170 4.93 -13.93 6.12
CA ASN A 170 5.58 -14.03 7.43
C ASN A 170 5.17 -15.33 8.14
N ALA A 171 3.89 -15.69 8.14
CA ALA A 171 3.40 -16.93 8.72
C ALA A 171 3.97 -18.16 7.98
N GLN A 172 3.99 -18.13 6.66
CA GLN A 172 4.57 -19.18 5.80
C GLN A 172 6.08 -19.35 6.03
N GLN A 173 6.79 -18.27 6.37
CA GLN A 173 8.24 -18.31 6.64
C GLN A 173 8.57 -19.21 7.82
N TYR A 174 7.74 -19.25 8.87
CA TYR A 174 7.93 -20.19 9.97
C TYR A 174 7.84 -21.64 9.51
N PHE A 175 6.91 -21.96 8.59
CA PHE A 175 6.81 -23.28 7.99
C PHE A 175 8.06 -23.63 7.16
N LYS A 176 8.50 -22.72 6.27
CA LYS A 176 9.69 -22.90 5.43
C LYS A 176 10.97 -23.14 6.24
N THR A 177 11.06 -22.50 7.39
CA THR A 177 12.20 -22.66 8.33
C THR A 177 12.03 -23.82 9.31
N ARG A 178 10.99 -24.67 9.12
CA ARG A 178 10.66 -25.82 9.96
C ARG A 178 10.32 -25.50 11.41
N ASN A 179 9.96 -24.24 11.68
CA ASN A 179 9.46 -23.82 12.99
C ASN A 179 7.95 -24.09 13.06
N TYR A 180 7.55 -25.36 12.98
CA TYR A 180 6.15 -25.75 12.78
C TYR A 180 5.20 -25.30 13.88
N LYS A 181 5.65 -25.26 15.15
CA LYS A 181 4.83 -24.73 16.25
C LYS A 181 4.54 -23.25 16.09
N SER A 182 5.55 -22.47 15.70
CA SER A 182 5.37 -21.05 15.42
C SER A 182 4.52 -20.82 14.16
N ALA A 183 4.64 -21.72 13.15
CA ALA A 183 3.79 -21.67 11.96
C ALA A 183 2.31 -21.86 12.30
N LEU A 184 1.95 -22.83 13.16
CA LEU A 184 0.58 -23.04 13.61
C LEU A 184 -0.01 -21.77 14.23
N ILE A 185 0.74 -21.15 15.15
CA ILE A 185 0.30 -19.93 15.86
C ILE A 185 0.17 -18.76 14.88
N ALA A 186 1.16 -18.57 14.01
CA ALA A 186 1.16 -17.46 13.06
C ALA A 186 0.05 -17.57 12.01
N LEU A 187 -0.23 -18.80 11.50
CA LEU A 187 -1.31 -19.05 10.56
C LEU A 187 -2.69 -18.91 11.22
N GLU A 188 -2.82 -19.29 12.50
CA GLU A 188 -4.04 -19.06 13.27
C GLU A 188 -4.30 -17.55 13.46
N ASN A 189 -3.29 -16.78 13.84
CA ASN A 189 -3.38 -15.33 13.98
C ASN A 189 -3.73 -14.69 12.62
N PHE A 190 -3.07 -15.14 11.53
CA PHE A 190 -3.38 -14.67 10.18
C PHE A 190 -4.86 -14.83 9.83
N LYS A 191 -5.43 -16.03 10.05
CA LYS A 191 -6.86 -16.29 9.78
C LYS A 191 -7.77 -15.41 10.63
N LYS A 192 -7.39 -15.17 11.89
CA LYS A 192 -8.15 -14.30 12.80
C LYS A 192 -8.12 -12.84 12.37
N ASP A 193 -6.95 -12.36 11.91
CA ASP A 193 -6.77 -10.97 11.49
C ASP A 193 -7.34 -10.70 10.09
N PHE A 194 -7.38 -11.74 9.22
CA PHE A 194 -7.87 -11.66 7.84
C PHE A 194 -8.83 -12.82 7.52
N PRO A 195 -10.04 -12.82 8.11
CA PRO A 195 -10.97 -13.95 8.00
C PRO A 195 -11.43 -14.22 6.57
N ASP A 196 -11.53 -13.20 5.73
CA ASP A 196 -11.99 -13.28 4.34
C ASP A 196 -10.84 -13.39 3.32
N SER A 197 -9.60 -13.59 3.79
CA SER A 197 -8.44 -13.66 2.91
C SER A 197 -8.45 -14.88 2.01
N LYS A 198 -8.11 -14.66 0.73
CA LYS A 198 -7.90 -15.75 -0.25
C LYS A 198 -6.76 -16.72 0.11
N PHE A 199 -5.94 -16.39 1.09
CA PHE A 199 -4.85 -17.24 1.54
C PHE A 199 -5.27 -18.23 2.65
N ASN A 200 -6.50 -18.16 3.14
CA ASN A 200 -6.95 -18.95 4.29
C ASN A 200 -6.99 -20.45 4.00
N ASP A 201 -7.39 -20.89 2.80
CA ASP A 201 -7.36 -22.31 2.43
C ASP A 201 -5.91 -22.85 2.41
N GLN A 202 -4.97 -22.11 1.82
CA GLN A 202 -3.54 -22.44 1.84
C GLN A 202 -2.97 -22.39 3.27
N GLY A 203 -3.40 -21.42 4.06
CA GLY A 203 -3.00 -21.29 5.46
C GLY A 203 -3.41 -22.51 6.29
N MET A 204 -4.65 -22.97 6.11
CA MET A 204 -5.17 -24.15 6.79
C MET A 204 -4.44 -25.42 6.36
N PHE A 205 -4.15 -25.57 5.06
CA PHE A 205 -3.32 -26.67 4.57
C PHE A 205 -1.91 -26.66 5.19
N LEU A 206 -1.27 -25.49 5.29
CA LEU A 206 0.06 -25.37 5.95
C LEU A 206 -0.01 -25.70 7.45
N LYS A 207 -1.14 -25.46 8.12
CA LYS A 207 -1.36 -25.91 9.50
C LYS A 207 -1.37 -27.43 9.57
N ILE A 208 -2.08 -28.13 8.67
CA ILE A 208 -2.11 -29.60 8.59
C ILE A 208 -0.68 -30.14 8.39
N LEU A 209 0.06 -29.59 7.42
CA LEU A 209 1.46 -29.98 7.16
C LEU A 209 2.36 -29.75 8.38
N SER A 210 2.15 -28.61 9.09
CA SER A 210 2.91 -28.29 10.30
C SER A 210 2.63 -29.29 11.42
N GLN A 211 1.35 -29.59 11.65
CA GLN A 211 0.92 -30.55 12.67
C GLN A 211 1.40 -31.95 12.36
N TYR A 212 1.37 -32.38 11.09
CA TYR A 212 1.93 -33.67 10.65
C TYR A 212 3.42 -33.79 10.98
N ASN A 213 4.18 -32.75 10.66
CA ASN A 213 5.62 -32.72 10.98
C ASN A 213 5.89 -32.72 12.48
N ILE A 214 5.08 -32.01 13.28
CA ILE A 214 5.18 -32.02 14.73
C ILE A 214 4.88 -33.41 15.27
N ALA A 215 3.79 -34.05 14.81
CA ALA A 215 3.40 -35.37 15.27
C ALA A 215 4.46 -36.43 14.94
N SER A 216 4.88 -36.47 13.69
CA SER A 216 5.85 -37.48 13.19
C SER A 216 7.24 -37.38 13.86
N ASN A 217 7.68 -36.18 14.26
CA ASN A 217 8.96 -35.95 14.91
C ASN A 217 8.87 -35.89 16.44
N SER A 218 7.76 -36.31 17.02
CA SER A 218 7.55 -36.29 18.48
C SER A 218 7.98 -37.63 19.13
N PHE A 219 8.21 -37.56 20.42
CA PHE A 219 8.36 -38.79 21.22
C PHE A 219 7.06 -39.62 21.12
N GLN A 220 7.21 -40.94 21.13
CA GLN A 220 6.12 -41.90 20.91
C GLN A 220 4.89 -41.66 21.83
N ASN A 221 5.16 -41.32 23.11
CA ASN A 221 4.11 -41.02 24.07
C ASN A 221 3.29 -39.76 23.78
N LEU A 222 3.74 -38.91 22.88
CA LEU A 222 3.06 -37.66 22.47
C LEU A 222 2.46 -37.74 21.06
N GLN A 223 2.80 -38.79 20.29
CA GLN A 223 2.36 -38.90 18.90
C GLN A 223 0.85 -39.11 18.77
N GLU A 224 0.26 -39.94 19.64
CA GLU A 224 -1.17 -40.26 19.57
C GLU A 224 -2.01 -38.98 19.64
N ASP A 225 -1.80 -38.13 20.63
CA ASP A 225 -2.55 -36.89 20.80
C ASP A 225 -2.35 -35.95 19.63
N ARG A 226 -1.10 -35.82 19.15
CA ARG A 226 -0.76 -34.90 18.04
C ARG A 226 -1.30 -35.34 16.70
N PHE A 227 -1.45 -36.66 16.44
CA PHE A 227 -2.13 -37.14 15.25
C PHE A 227 -3.63 -36.98 15.36
N ARG A 228 -4.23 -37.01 16.57
CA ARG A 228 -5.64 -36.64 16.76
C ARG A 228 -5.88 -35.17 16.44
N ASP A 229 -5.01 -34.26 16.95
CA ASP A 229 -5.07 -32.84 16.60
C ASP A 229 -5.01 -32.61 15.07
N LEU A 230 -4.23 -33.41 14.33
CA LEU A 230 -4.18 -33.32 12.87
C LEU A 230 -5.49 -33.74 12.24
N ILE A 231 -6.13 -34.81 12.74
CA ILE A 231 -7.43 -35.25 12.23
C ILE A 231 -8.46 -34.16 12.39
N ASP A 232 -8.51 -33.50 13.54
CA ASP A 232 -9.44 -32.40 13.79
C ASP A 232 -9.18 -31.23 12.83
N LEU A 233 -7.91 -30.85 12.64
CA LEU A 233 -7.55 -29.82 11.64
C LEU A 233 -7.95 -30.19 10.20
N TYR A 234 -7.84 -31.46 9.81
CA TYR A 234 -8.27 -31.92 8.49
C TYR A 234 -9.78 -31.85 8.32
N LEU A 235 -10.55 -32.27 9.33
CA LEU A 235 -12.01 -32.21 9.30
C LEU A 235 -12.50 -30.77 9.18
N ASP A 236 -11.94 -29.85 9.97
CA ASP A 236 -12.22 -28.42 9.86
C ASP A 236 -11.88 -27.88 8.46
N PHE A 237 -10.75 -28.33 7.89
CA PHE A 237 -10.32 -27.90 6.55
C PHE A 237 -11.29 -28.34 5.45
N VAL A 238 -11.76 -29.58 5.45
CA VAL A 238 -12.64 -30.07 4.39
C VAL A 238 -14.07 -29.52 4.53
N ASP A 239 -14.48 -29.17 5.75
CA ASP A 239 -15.76 -28.52 6.01
C ASP A 239 -15.74 -27.06 5.51
N GLU A 240 -14.69 -26.33 5.83
CA GLU A 240 -14.56 -24.90 5.49
C GLU A 240 -14.15 -24.66 4.02
N TYR A 241 -13.28 -25.55 3.46
CA TYR A 241 -12.73 -25.42 2.10
C TYR A 241 -12.96 -26.66 1.24
N PRO A 242 -14.22 -27.08 0.97
CA PRO A 242 -14.51 -28.33 0.26
C PRO A 242 -13.98 -28.38 -1.16
N SER A 243 -13.75 -27.23 -1.79
CA SER A 243 -13.23 -27.09 -3.17
C SER A 243 -11.74 -26.74 -3.24
N SER A 244 -11.01 -26.79 -2.13
CA SER A 244 -9.58 -26.44 -2.10
C SER A 244 -8.75 -27.36 -2.97
N THR A 245 -7.80 -26.80 -3.71
CA THR A 245 -6.82 -27.54 -4.52
C THR A 245 -5.85 -28.36 -3.66
N TYR A 246 -5.72 -28.03 -2.37
CA TYR A 246 -4.85 -28.72 -1.42
C TYR A 246 -5.50 -29.97 -0.80
N ARG A 247 -6.77 -30.24 -1.09
CA ARG A 247 -7.56 -31.31 -0.46
C ARG A 247 -6.92 -32.69 -0.61
N ILE A 248 -6.45 -33.05 -1.81
CA ILE A 248 -5.87 -34.37 -2.09
C ILE A 248 -4.61 -34.60 -1.25
N GLU A 249 -3.77 -33.58 -1.09
CA GLU A 249 -2.54 -33.69 -0.32
C GLU A 249 -2.81 -33.73 1.18
N ALA A 250 -3.76 -32.94 1.66
CA ALA A 250 -4.22 -32.97 3.06
C ALA A 250 -4.83 -34.33 3.42
N GLU A 251 -5.63 -34.95 2.53
CA GLU A 251 -6.24 -36.27 2.72
C GLU A 251 -5.19 -37.38 2.89
N LYS A 252 -4.07 -37.34 2.18
CA LYS A 252 -2.97 -38.29 2.39
C LYS A 252 -2.46 -38.26 3.83
N MET A 253 -2.26 -37.06 4.39
CA MET A 253 -1.78 -36.89 5.77
C MET A 253 -2.82 -37.38 6.78
N TYR A 254 -4.10 -37.14 6.51
CA TYR A 254 -5.20 -37.66 7.30
C TYR A 254 -5.22 -39.19 7.31
N LEU A 255 -5.16 -39.83 6.14
CA LEU A 255 -5.20 -41.31 6.02
C LEU A 255 -3.97 -41.96 6.69
N GLU A 256 -2.78 -41.38 6.53
CA GLU A 256 -1.57 -41.82 7.20
C GLU A 256 -1.71 -41.70 8.74
N SER A 257 -2.30 -40.61 9.21
CA SER A 257 -2.55 -40.37 10.64
C SER A 257 -3.52 -41.40 11.22
N LEU A 258 -4.60 -41.74 10.50
CA LEU A 258 -5.55 -42.80 10.91
C LEU A 258 -4.85 -44.16 11.01
N ASN A 259 -3.99 -44.50 10.05
CA ASN A 259 -3.26 -45.76 10.09
C ASN A 259 -2.31 -45.82 11.31
N ILE A 260 -1.58 -44.74 11.60
CA ILE A 260 -0.72 -44.64 12.77
C ILE A 260 -1.52 -44.80 14.07
N LEU A 261 -2.66 -44.13 14.19
CA LEU A 261 -3.53 -44.24 15.37
C LEU A 261 -4.11 -45.64 15.55
N SER A 262 -4.44 -46.36 14.47
CA SER A 262 -4.91 -47.75 14.55
C SER A 262 -3.83 -48.66 15.11
N ASN A 263 -2.55 -48.44 14.79
CA ASN A 263 -1.44 -49.20 15.33
C ASN A 263 -1.23 -48.95 16.82
N PHE A 264 -1.41 -47.71 17.32
CA PHE A 264 -1.41 -47.44 18.77
C PHE A 264 -2.51 -48.16 19.52
N ALA A 265 -3.72 -48.21 18.93
CA ALA A 265 -4.86 -48.95 19.55
C ALA A 265 -4.61 -50.45 19.65
N THR A 266 -3.89 -51.03 18.68
CA THR A 266 -3.57 -52.47 18.65
C THR A 266 -2.45 -52.84 19.66
N GLN A 267 -1.52 -51.94 19.91
CA GLN A 267 -0.43 -52.15 20.89
C GLN A 267 -0.86 -52.02 22.36
N LYS A 268 -1.99 -51.39 22.63
CA LYS A 268 -2.60 -51.25 23.97
C LYS A 268 -3.47 -52.43 24.40
N LYS A 269 -3.73 -53.39 23.48
CA LYS A 269 -4.44 -54.62 23.73
C LYS A 269 -3.48 -55.78 24.04
#